data_c3c2584026878a5c908e0911ffb13f70
#
_entry.id   c3c2584026878a5c908e0911ffb13f70
#
_cell.length_a   1.000
_cell.length_b   1.000
_cell.length_c   1.000
_cell.angle_alpha   90.00
_cell.angle_beta   90.00
_cell.angle_gamma   90.00
#
_symmetry.space_group_name_H-M   'P 1'
#
loop_
_entity.id
_entity.type
_entity.pdbx_description
1 polymer ?
#
loop_
_entity_poly.entity_id
_entity_poly.type
_entity_poly.pdbx_seq_one_letter_code
_entity_poly.pdbx_strand_id
1 'polypeptide(L)'
;MKNKFSIIACVLVALVLIQYRVKHSDLSSETPLKVTTWDALGYYMFLPGIFIYDDVTKYDWLTEIDKKYSVTGGGDFYQATRSENGNYVGKYLGGVAILELPFFFIGHVIAINSHYNADGFSPPYQYTIAFGVIFYCILALFVLRFILLKYFSDPAVALSIVLLTTATNFIQFVAIDSAQSHAFIFPLYVLMIYLSIKWHEQPRIIWAALIGVTLGLATISRPTEAIMLFIPLLWGTQNKAAAAHKWALVKQYLPHILWVGALGLVGILPQLIYWKIVSGDLIFNVGSKWYFLNPFFRVIVGFVNGWMVYTPITILFVVGFFYIKEFPFKKSVIVFCLLNIWIITAWSDWKYGATYSTRALVQSYPIFALAFTAIVERILQQKWKVLFYAIGAYLIFVNLFQMEQYFTTVLHYRDMNRAYYGRIYLNPSPTPLDMSLMDTDEVLDNEDEFQVIDETVIDTVIEIGRIKNYSNTIAQLRIKNDGSETAKERWIKITATIKASVGFSNSYLNCKLKSSGKTKERKIRIFNPISQPGAFNNYAFFVEVPETFKDFNADLYFTSDNEFEGRISSIRISYLVGPL
;
A
#
# COMPACT_ATOMS: atom_id res chain seq x y z
N MET A 1 -10.83 32.81 -19.61
CA MET A 1 -10.99 31.34 -19.52
C MET A 1 -11.79 31.01 -18.27
N LYS A 2 -12.96 30.39 -18.46
CA LYS A 2 -13.81 29.88 -17.35
C LYS A 2 -13.11 28.66 -16.71
N ASN A 3 -13.13 28.56 -15.38
CA ASN A 3 -12.58 27.39 -14.64
C ASN A 3 -11.06 27.19 -14.79
N LYS A 4 -10.26 28.23 -14.54
CA LYS A 4 -8.78 28.20 -14.69
C LYS A 4 -8.10 27.40 -13.58
N PHE A 5 -8.57 27.51 -12.32
CA PHE A 5 -7.88 26.91 -11.17
C PHE A 5 -7.85 25.39 -11.25
N SER A 6 -8.97 24.76 -11.59
CA SER A 6 -9.04 23.31 -11.69
C SER A 6 -8.29 22.74 -12.90
N ILE A 7 -8.15 23.49 -14.00
CA ILE A 7 -7.26 23.08 -15.11
C ILE A 7 -5.81 23.11 -14.65
N ILE A 8 -5.38 24.20 -14.01
CA ILE A 8 -4.02 24.34 -13.48
C ILE A 8 -3.74 23.22 -12.49
N ALA A 9 -4.69 22.90 -11.58
CA ALA A 9 -4.56 21.81 -10.62
C ALA A 9 -4.32 20.47 -11.32
N CYS A 10 -5.11 20.11 -12.35
CA CYS A 10 -4.91 18.88 -13.11
C CYS A 10 -3.55 18.83 -13.80
N VAL A 11 -3.11 19.95 -14.41
CA VAL A 11 -1.79 20.03 -15.07
C VAL A 11 -0.66 19.88 -14.05
N LEU A 12 -0.73 20.57 -12.90
CA LEU A 12 0.28 20.45 -11.83
C LEU A 12 0.36 19.03 -11.29
N VAL A 13 -0.79 18.38 -11.05
CA VAL A 13 -0.81 16.98 -10.62
C VAL A 13 -0.22 16.06 -11.67
N ALA A 14 -0.53 16.27 -12.95
CA ALA A 14 0.06 15.49 -14.05
C ALA A 14 1.60 15.62 -14.05
N LEU A 15 2.12 16.83 -13.89
CA LEU A 15 3.57 17.07 -13.81
C LEU A 15 4.19 16.37 -12.58
N VAL A 16 3.51 16.41 -11.42
CA VAL A 16 3.97 15.73 -10.21
C VAL A 16 4.03 14.22 -10.42
N LEU A 17 3.00 13.59 -11.00
CA LEU A 17 2.99 12.16 -11.29
C LEU A 17 4.13 11.74 -12.21
N ILE A 18 4.34 12.49 -13.30
CA ILE A 18 5.44 12.23 -14.25
C ILE A 18 6.79 12.41 -13.57
N GLN A 19 6.96 13.50 -12.78
CA GLN A 19 8.21 13.77 -12.06
C GLN A 19 8.54 12.66 -11.06
N TYR A 20 7.55 12.19 -10.28
CA TYR A 20 7.76 11.08 -9.33
C TYR A 20 8.14 9.79 -10.07
N ARG A 21 7.49 9.47 -11.17
CA ARG A 21 7.87 8.30 -11.99
C ARG A 21 9.29 8.42 -12.51
N VAL A 22 9.67 9.55 -13.07
CA VAL A 22 11.02 9.78 -13.60
C VAL A 22 12.07 9.73 -12.49
N LYS A 23 11.81 10.38 -11.34
CA LYS A 23 12.71 10.37 -10.18
C LYS A 23 13.01 8.95 -9.67
N HIS A 24 12.00 8.08 -9.67
CA HIS A 24 12.11 6.69 -9.19
C HIS A 24 12.31 5.68 -10.34
N SER A 25 12.83 6.14 -11.49
CA SER A 25 13.25 5.31 -12.62
C SER A 25 14.72 5.56 -12.88
N ASP A 26 15.55 4.54 -12.76
CA ASP A 26 16.96 4.65 -13.18
C ASP A 26 17.05 4.47 -14.70
N LEU A 27 16.94 5.57 -15.41
CA LEU A 27 16.99 5.59 -16.88
C LEU A 27 18.37 5.22 -17.45
N SER A 28 19.41 5.20 -16.62
CA SER A 28 20.79 4.88 -17.01
C SER A 28 21.15 3.41 -16.82
N SER A 29 20.35 2.64 -16.06
CA SER A 29 20.61 1.24 -15.75
C SER A 29 20.16 0.29 -16.86
N GLU A 30 20.88 -0.80 -17.06
CA GLU A 30 20.48 -1.89 -17.97
C GLU A 30 19.21 -2.64 -17.49
N THR A 31 18.91 -2.54 -16.20
CA THR A 31 17.69 -3.11 -15.58
C THR A 31 16.86 -2.03 -14.88
N PRO A 32 16.39 -1.01 -15.60
CA PRO A 32 16.03 0.27 -15.00
C PRO A 32 14.72 0.24 -14.23
N LEU A 33 13.74 -0.47 -14.66
CA LEU A 33 12.38 -0.41 -14.10
C LEU A 33 11.74 -1.80 -14.06
N LYS A 34 11.14 -2.15 -12.93
CA LYS A 34 10.47 -3.43 -12.69
C LYS A 34 9.05 -3.20 -12.14
N VAL A 35 8.14 -2.68 -12.97
CA VAL A 35 6.76 -2.43 -12.54
C VAL A 35 5.86 -3.67 -12.61
N THR A 36 6.19 -4.65 -13.46
CA THR A 36 5.41 -5.89 -13.64
C THR A 36 5.95 -7.04 -12.78
N THR A 37 6.27 -6.76 -11.50
CA THR A 37 6.81 -7.74 -10.54
C THR A 37 5.84 -7.95 -9.38
N TRP A 38 6.05 -8.97 -8.57
CA TRP A 38 5.21 -9.30 -7.40
C TRP A 38 3.73 -9.48 -7.80
N ASP A 39 2.79 -8.80 -7.12
CA ASP A 39 1.36 -8.84 -7.43
C ASP A 39 1.06 -8.39 -8.86
N ALA A 40 1.80 -7.39 -9.36
CA ALA A 40 1.64 -6.87 -10.71
C ALA A 40 1.94 -7.92 -11.78
N LEU A 41 2.89 -8.85 -11.56
CA LEU A 41 3.11 -9.98 -12.45
C LEU A 41 1.81 -10.79 -12.64
N GLY A 42 1.07 -11.02 -11.55
CA GLY A 42 -0.16 -11.81 -11.61
C GLY A 42 -1.25 -11.20 -12.50
N TYR A 43 -1.30 -9.87 -12.63
CA TYR A 43 -2.18 -9.20 -13.58
C TYR A 43 -1.61 -9.20 -15.01
N TYR A 44 -0.31 -8.95 -15.14
CA TYR A 44 0.36 -8.73 -16.41
C TYR A 44 0.65 -10.00 -17.19
N MET A 45 0.95 -11.14 -16.53
CA MET A 45 1.47 -12.37 -17.14
C MET A 45 0.58 -12.97 -18.24
N PHE A 46 -0.72 -12.62 -18.28
CA PHE A 46 -1.63 -13.03 -19.34
C PHE A 46 -1.17 -12.50 -20.71
N LEU A 47 -0.61 -11.28 -20.77
CA LEU A 47 -0.24 -10.65 -22.04
C LEU A 47 0.94 -11.36 -22.70
N PRO A 48 2.12 -11.50 -22.07
CA PRO A 48 3.21 -12.27 -22.66
C PRO A 48 2.82 -13.75 -22.86
N GLY A 49 2.06 -14.35 -21.93
CA GLY A 49 1.60 -15.73 -22.05
C GLY A 49 0.75 -15.97 -23.30
N ILE A 50 -0.15 -15.05 -23.66
CA ILE A 50 -1.02 -15.17 -24.83
C ILE A 50 -0.28 -14.76 -26.12
N PHE A 51 0.43 -13.62 -26.11
CA PHE A 51 0.87 -12.98 -27.34
C PHE A 51 2.33 -13.27 -27.73
N ILE A 52 3.14 -13.82 -26.81
CA ILE A 52 4.56 -14.11 -27.08
C ILE A 52 4.86 -15.60 -26.91
N TYR A 53 4.38 -16.22 -25.82
CA TYR A 53 4.78 -17.59 -25.47
C TYR A 53 3.73 -18.66 -25.79
N ASP A 54 2.50 -18.29 -26.16
CA ASP A 54 1.36 -19.18 -26.40
C ASP A 54 1.15 -20.22 -25.28
N ASP A 55 1.45 -19.82 -24.04
CA ASP A 55 1.31 -20.64 -22.84
C ASP A 55 0.82 -19.82 -21.65
N VAL A 56 -0.45 -20.04 -21.29
CA VAL A 56 -1.12 -19.51 -20.10
C VAL A 56 -1.55 -20.61 -19.12
N THR A 57 -1.03 -21.82 -19.33
CA THR A 57 -1.43 -23.02 -18.58
C THR A 57 -0.31 -23.59 -17.73
N LYS A 58 0.89 -23.70 -18.28
CA LYS A 58 2.07 -24.25 -17.61
C LYS A 58 3.05 -23.19 -17.17
N TYR A 59 3.09 -22.06 -17.88
CA TYR A 59 4.05 -20.97 -17.65
C TYR A 59 5.50 -21.44 -17.68
N ASP A 60 5.84 -22.39 -18.58
CA ASP A 60 7.18 -22.98 -18.68
C ASP A 60 8.25 -21.91 -18.98
N TRP A 61 7.86 -20.86 -19.71
CA TRP A 61 8.70 -19.71 -20.03
C TRP A 61 9.09 -18.85 -18.81
N LEU A 62 8.31 -18.92 -17.71
CA LEU A 62 8.49 -18.02 -16.55
C LEU A 62 9.82 -18.25 -15.85
N THR A 63 10.32 -19.48 -15.81
CA THR A 63 11.59 -19.80 -15.15
C THR A 63 12.77 -19.03 -15.74
N GLU A 64 12.86 -18.93 -17.07
CA GLU A 64 13.92 -18.20 -17.75
C GLU A 64 13.76 -16.67 -17.59
N ILE A 65 12.53 -16.20 -17.66
CA ILE A 65 12.20 -14.77 -17.42
C ILE A 65 12.53 -14.37 -15.98
N ASP A 66 12.19 -15.22 -15.01
CA ASP A 66 12.46 -14.91 -13.60
C ASP A 66 13.96 -14.90 -13.28
N LYS A 67 14.75 -15.80 -13.85
CA LYS A 67 16.22 -15.76 -13.78
C LYS A 67 16.80 -14.43 -14.28
N LYS A 68 16.21 -13.88 -15.36
CA LYS A 68 16.70 -12.68 -16.02
C LYS A 68 16.24 -11.39 -15.33
N TYR A 69 14.96 -11.32 -14.91
CA TYR A 69 14.33 -10.10 -14.45
C TYR A 69 13.85 -10.13 -12.99
N SER A 70 13.88 -11.31 -12.33
CA SER A 70 13.37 -11.53 -10.95
C SER A 70 11.92 -11.07 -10.77
N VAL A 71 11.07 -11.46 -11.70
CA VAL A 71 9.68 -10.95 -11.78
C VAL A 71 8.76 -11.53 -10.70
N THR A 72 9.03 -12.73 -10.19
CA THR A 72 8.26 -13.34 -9.10
C THR A 72 8.51 -12.65 -7.75
N GLY A 73 9.64 -11.94 -7.62
CA GLY A 73 10.00 -11.19 -6.43
C GLY A 73 10.62 -12.03 -5.31
N GLY A 74 10.88 -13.31 -5.52
CA GLY A 74 11.48 -14.16 -4.47
C GLY A 74 11.67 -15.62 -4.86
N GLY A 75 11.42 -15.95 -6.13
CA GLY A 75 11.60 -17.29 -6.67
C GLY A 75 10.38 -18.20 -6.57
N ASP A 76 9.41 -17.90 -5.72
CA ASP A 76 8.16 -18.67 -5.65
C ASP A 76 7.09 -18.07 -6.57
N PHE A 77 6.53 -18.89 -7.45
CA PHE A 77 5.43 -18.50 -8.35
C PHE A 77 4.09 -18.47 -7.59
N TYR A 78 3.96 -17.56 -6.61
CA TYR A 78 2.76 -17.42 -5.80
C TYR A 78 1.58 -16.76 -6.55
N GLN A 79 1.81 -16.17 -7.71
CA GLN A 79 0.81 -15.47 -8.52
C GLN A 79 -0.21 -16.42 -9.17
N ALA A 80 0.08 -17.71 -9.17
CA ALA A 80 -0.84 -18.75 -9.65
C ALA A 80 -1.02 -19.87 -8.62
N THR A 81 -2.09 -20.64 -8.80
CA THR A 81 -2.36 -21.84 -7.99
C THR A 81 -2.48 -23.04 -8.92
N ARG A 82 -1.85 -24.15 -8.57
CA ARG A 82 -1.95 -25.38 -9.35
C ARG A 82 -3.33 -26.00 -9.19
N SER A 83 -4.02 -26.25 -10.30
CA SER A 83 -5.31 -26.93 -10.33
C SER A 83 -5.16 -28.45 -10.37
N GLU A 84 -6.24 -29.20 -10.19
CA GLU A 84 -6.25 -30.67 -10.16
C GLU A 84 -5.77 -31.29 -11.47
N ASN A 85 -5.99 -30.63 -12.62
CA ASN A 85 -5.51 -31.08 -13.93
C ASN A 85 -4.01 -30.79 -14.17
N GLY A 86 -3.32 -30.21 -13.16
CA GLY A 86 -1.89 -29.90 -13.19
C GLY A 86 -1.53 -28.59 -13.89
N ASN A 87 -2.49 -27.79 -14.33
CA ASN A 87 -2.27 -26.46 -14.88
C ASN A 87 -2.16 -25.40 -13.77
N TYR A 88 -1.50 -24.28 -14.04
CA TYR A 88 -1.47 -23.13 -13.16
C TYR A 88 -2.58 -22.15 -13.49
N VAL A 89 -3.45 -21.87 -12.54
CA VAL A 89 -4.52 -20.87 -12.66
C VAL A 89 -4.09 -19.59 -11.97
N GLY A 90 -4.08 -18.47 -12.68
CA GLY A 90 -3.74 -17.16 -12.13
C GLY A 90 -4.67 -16.77 -10.98
N LYS A 91 -4.10 -16.31 -9.86
CA LYS A 91 -4.86 -15.80 -8.71
C LYS A 91 -5.48 -14.44 -8.97
N TYR A 92 -4.90 -13.69 -9.89
CA TYR A 92 -5.35 -12.37 -10.31
C TYR A 92 -6.18 -12.51 -11.58
N LEU A 93 -7.23 -11.70 -11.73
CA LEU A 93 -8.12 -11.80 -12.87
C LEU A 93 -7.61 -10.96 -14.04
N GLY A 94 -8.00 -11.33 -15.27
CA GLY A 94 -7.48 -10.78 -16.52
C GLY A 94 -7.95 -9.36 -16.88
N GLY A 95 -8.80 -8.71 -16.09
CA GLY A 95 -9.32 -7.37 -16.41
C GLY A 95 -8.26 -6.28 -16.49
N VAL A 96 -7.26 -6.33 -15.61
CA VAL A 96 -6.12 -5.40 -15.65
C VAL A 96 -5.29 -5.64 -16.90
N ALA A 97 -5.03 -6.89 -17.29
CA ALA A 97 -4.34 -7.22 -18.55
C ALA A 97 -5.04 -6.59 -19.77
N ILE A 98 -6.38 -6.60 -19.81
CA ILE A 98 -7.14 -5.93 -20.88
C ILE A 98 -6.87 -4.42 -20.90
N LEU A 99 -6.77 -3.79 -19.73
CA LEU A 99 -6.44 -2.35 -19.62
C LEU A 99 -4.98 -2.05 -19.98
N GLU A 100 -4.06 -2.98 -19.73
CA GLU A 100 -2.63 -2.87 -20.07
C GLU A 100 -2.36 -3.15 -21.56
N LEU A 101 -3.27 -3.80 -22.26
CA LEU A 101 -3.11 -4.29 -23.63
C LEU A 101 -2.58 -3.23 -24.63
N PRO A 102 -3.11 -1.98 -24.67
CA PRO A 102 -2.58 -0.97 -25.59
C PRO A 102 -1.11 -0.65 -25.33
N PHE A 103 -0.70 -0.57 -24.07
CA PHE A 103 0.66 -0.23 -23.67
C PHE A 103 1.61 -1.41 -23.85
N PHE A 104 1.14 -2.63 -23.64
CA PHE A 104 1.88 -3.85 -23.97
C PHE A 104 2.26 -3.88 -25.45
N PHE A 105 1.32 -3.63 -26.36
CA PHE A 105 1.61 -3.62 -27.80
C PHE A 105 2.51 -2.45 -28.20
N ILE A 106 2.37 -1.28 -27.61
CA ILE A 106 3.32 -0.18 -27.84
C ILE A 106 4.72 -0.61 -27.44
N GLY A 107 4.89 -1.21 -26.23
CA GLY A 107 6.17 -1.74 -25.76
C GLY A 107 6.73 -2.83 -26.66
N HIS A 108 5.86 -3.73 -27.15
CA HIS A 108 6.23 -4.82 -28.06
C HIS A 108 6.76 -4.29 -29.40
N VAL A 109 6.06 -3.32 -30.01
CA VAL A 109 6.50 -2.67 -31.24
C VAL A 109 7.84 -1.97 -31.05
N ILE A 110 8.05 -1.27 -29.93
CA ILE A 110 9.34 -0.64 -29.62
C ILE A 110 10.43 -1.71 -29.46
N ALA A 111 10.17 -2.80 -28.74
CA ALA A 111 11.15 -3.86 -28.52
C ALA A 111 11.59 -4.51 -29.83
N ILE A 112 10.64 -4.87 -30.73
CA ILE A 112 10.94 -5.48 -32.04
C ILE A 112 11.80 -4.56 -32.92
N ASN A 113 11.60 -3.24 -32.84
CA ASN A 113 12.28 -2.26 -33.67
C ASN A 113 13.52 -1.64 -32.99
N SER A 114 14.00 -2.23 -31.89
CA SER A 114 15.16 -1.75 -31.13
C SER A 114 16.11 -2.91 -30.78
N HIS A 115 17.11 -2.64 -29.95
CA HIS A 115 18.06 -3.66 -29.46
C HIS A 115 17.52 -4.46 -28.24
N TYR A 116 16.32 -4.12 -27.75
CA TYR A 116 15.73 -4.82 -26.61
C TYR A 116 15.07 -6.15 -27.01
N ASN A 117 15.02 -7.10 -26.06
CA ASN A 117 14.34 -8.36 -26.30
C ASN A 117 12.82 -8.16 -26.36
N ALA A 118 12.18 -8.77 -27.35
CA ALA A 118 10.72 -8.78 -27.48
C ALA A 118 10.08 -9.88 -26.61
N ASP A 119 10.49 -9.96 -25.31
CA ASP A 119 10.16 -11.01 -24.36
C ASP A 119 9.02 -10.67 -23.39
N GLY A 120 8.41 -9.51 -23.55
CA GLY A 120 7.33 -9.05 -22.67
C GLY A 120 7.80 -8.34 -21.38
N PHE A 121 9.10 -8.40 -21.03
CA PHE A 121 9.60 -7.92 -19.74
C PHE A 121 10.75 -6.92 -19.84
N SER A 122 11.34 -6.76 -21.01
CA SER A 122 12.43 -5.82 -21.28
C SER A 122 11.98 -4.35 -21.07
N PRO A 123 12.91 -3.39 -20.95
CA PRO A 123 12.59 -1.99 -20.61
C PRO A 123 11.44 -1.34 -21.38
N PRO A 124 11.28 -1.50 -22.70
CA PRO A 124 10.13 -0.92 -23.41
C PRO A 124 8.78 -1.26 -22.81
N TYR A 125 8.56 -2.51 -22.39
CA TYR A 125 7.30 -2.93 -21.76
C TYR A 125 7.11 -2.29 -20.40
N GLN A 126 8.17 -2.27 -19.57
CA GLN A 126 8.09 -1.71 -18.23
C GLN A 126 7.73 -0.21 -18.26
N TYR A 127 8.37 0.54 -19.18
CA TYR A 127 8.09 1.97 -19.33
C TYR A 127 6.71 2.24 -19.92
N THR A 128 6.29 1.51 -20.94
CA THR A 128 4.99 1.74 -21.57
C THR A 128 3.84 1.41 -20.62
N ILE A 129 3.93 0.35 -19.81
CA ILE A 129 2.94 0.05 -18.76
C ILE A 129 2.93 1.14 -17.69
N ALA A 130 4.10 1.54 -17.15
CA ALA A 130 4.20 2.55 -16.11
C ALA A 130 3.62 3.91 -16.54
N PHE A 131 4.02 4.40 -17.71
CA PHE A 131 3.50 5.68 -18.22
C PHE A 131 2.07 5.57 -18.76
N GLY A 132 1.66 4.40 -19.20
CA GLY A 132 0.32 4.13 -19.67
C GLY A 132 -0.73 4.28 -18.57
N VAL A 133 -0.49 3.77 -17.38
CA VAL A 133 -1.42 3.95 -16.26
C VAL A 133 -1.44 5.40 -15.78
N ILE A 134 -0.30 6.09 -15.77
CA ILE A 134 -0.24 7.54 -15.48
C ILE A 134 -1.10 8.32 -16.49
N PHE A 135 -0.98 8.00 -17.78
CA PHE A 135 -1.80 8.60 -18.83
C PHE A 135 -3.31 8.38 -18.59
N TYR A 136 -3.73 7.15 -18.27
CA TYR A 136 -5.13 6.86 -17.93
C TYR A 136 -5.61 7.65 -16.71
N CYS A 137 -4.81 7.74 -15.66
CA CYS A 137 -5.16 8.48 -14.45
C CYS A 137 -5.23 10.00 -14.71
N ILE A 138 -4.33 10.56 -15.52
CA ILE A 138 -4.39 11.98 -15.92
C ILE A 138 -5.69 12.26 -16.67
N LEU A 139 -6.03 11.46 -17.68
CA LEU A 139 -7.31 11.60 -18.40
C LEU A 139 -8.50 11.50 -17.45
N ALA A 140 -8.48 10.53 -16.54
CA ALA A 140 -9.51 10.35 -15.52
C ALA A 140 -9.64 11.58 -14.61
N LEU A 141 -8.54 12.21 -14.20
CA LEU A 141 -8.59 13.44 -13.38
C LEU A 141 -9.22 14.61 -14.12
N PHE A 142 -8.98 14.76 -15.43
CA PHE A 142 -9.67 15.78 -16.23
C PHE A 142 -11.18 15.49 -16.37
N VAL A 143 -11.58 14.22 -16.51
CA VAL A 143 -13.00 13.83 -16.53
C VAL A 143 -13.62 14.03 -15.15
N LEU A 144 -12.93 13.65 -14.06
CA LEU A 144 -13.38 13.87 -12.69
C LEU A 144 -13.58 15.37 -12.41
N ARG A 145 -12.62 16.21 -12.83
CA ARG A 145 -12.77 17.66 -12.79
C ARG A 145 -14.06 18.12 -13.48
N PHE A 146 -14.34 17.62 -14.69
CA PHE A 146 -15.55 17.95 -15.43
C PHE A 146 -16.81 17.54 -14.66
N ILE A 147 -16.82 16.37 -14.03
CA ILE A 147 -17.91 15.88 -13.18
C ILE A 147 -18.12 16.82 -11.98
N LEU A 148 -17.06 17.13 -11.24
CA LEU A 148 -17.13 17.94 -10.03
C LEU A 148 -17.60 19.36 -10.30
N LEU A 149 -17.19 19.97 -11.42
CA LEU A 149 -17.62 21.31 -11.84
C LEU A 149 -19.11 21.43 -12.16
N LYS A 150 -19.85 20.33 -12.31
CA LYS A 150 -21.32 20.34 -12.39
C LYS A 150 -21.98 20.74 -11.08
N TYR A 151 -21.30 20.52 -9.97
CA TYR A 151 -21.89 20.64 -8.63
C TYR A 151 -21.16 21.65 -7.75
N PHE A 152 -19.92 21.98 -8.04
CA PHE A 152 -19.03 22.74 -7.15
C PHE A 152 -18.28 23.84 -7.89
N SER A 153 -17.80 24.83 -7.14
CA SER A 153 -17.02 25.94 -7.68
C SER A 153 -15.62 25.50 -8.13
N ASP A 154 -15.05 26.23 -9.10
CA ASP A 154 -13.73 25.95 -9.64
C ASP A 154 -12.61 25.92 -8.58
N PRO A 155 -12.55 26.84 -7.58
CA PRO A 155 -11.57 26.75 -6.50
C PRO A 155 -11.70 25.50 -5.63
N ALA A 156 -12.94 25.09 -5.33
CA ALA A 156 -13.17 23.88 -4.53
C ALA A 156 -12.75 22.63 -5.28
N VAL A 157 -13.09 22.54 -6.56
CA VAL A 157 -12.67 21.44 -7.43
C VAL A 157 -11.14 21.39 -7.56
N ALA A 158 -10.49 22.55 -7.78
CA ALA A 158 -9.04 22.63 -7.87
C ALA A 158 -8.36 22.10 -6.59
N LEU A 159 -8.77 22.61 -5.44
CA LEU A 159 -8.20 22.22 -4.15
C LEU A 159 -8.47 20.75 -3.84
N SER A 160 -9.68 20.25 -4.14
CA SER A 160 -10.02 18.85 -3.95
C SER A 160 -9.17 17.91 -4.79
N ILE A 161 -8.91 18.23 -6.06
CA ILE A 161 -8.05 17.42 -6.92
C ILE A 161 -6.62 17.41 -6.39
N VAL A 162 -6.06 18.57 -6.00
CA VAL A 162 -4.71 18.63 -5.43
C VAL A 162 -4.62 17.80 -4.15
N LEU A 163 -5.52 18.02 -3.17
CA LEU A 163 -5.46 17.31 -1.90
C LEU A 163 -5.72 15.80 -2.04
N LEU A 164 -6.70 15.41 -2.88
CA LEU A 164 -6.98 13.99 -3.14
C LEU A 164 -5.77 13.27 -3.73
N THR A 165 -4.99 13.93 -4.56
CA THR A 165 -3.86 13.29 -5.24
C THR A 165 -2.56 13.40 -4.45
N THR A 166 -2.25 14.56 -3.88
CA THR A 166 -0.93 14.83 -3.26
C THR A 166 -0.89 14.68 -1.74
N ALA A 167 -2.05 14.69 -1.07
CA ALA A 167 -2.15 14.46 0.39
C ALA A 167 -2.66 13.04 0.72
N THR A 168 -2.66 12.12 -0.25
CA THR A 168 -3.03 10.72 -0.08
C THR A 168 -2.01 9.80 -0.74
N ASN A 169 -2.19 8.50 -0.59
CA ASN A 169 -1.34 7.48 -1.23
C ASN A 169 -1.58 7.33 -2.77
N PHE A 170 -2.31 8.24 -3.39
CA PHE A 170 -2.59 8.19 -4.84
C PHE A 170 -1.31 8.22 -5.68
N ILE A 171 -0.36 9.13 -5.37
CA ILE A 171 0.92 9.21 -6.10
C ILE A 171 1.68 7.89 -6.02
N GLN A 172 1.73 7.26 -4.84
CA GLN A 172 2.43 5.98 -4.64
C GLN A 172 1.93 4.92 -5.62
N PHE A 173 0.60 4.76 -5.73
CA PHE A 173 0.02 3.68 -6.55
C PHE A 173 -0.17 4.04 -8.02
N VAL A 174 -0.13 5.31 -8.39
CA VAL A 174 -0.21 5.72 -9.80
C VAL A 174 1.17 5.91 -10.42
N ALA A 175 2.11 6.50 -9.68
CA ALA A 175 3.41 6.85 -10.22
C ALA A 175 4.52 5.85 -9.86
N ILE A 176 4.48 5.16 -8.72
CA ILE A 176 5.56 4.27 -8.26
C ILE A 176 5.15 2.80 -8.43
N ASP A 177 4.17 2.32 -7.67
CA ASP A 177 3.64 0.95 -7.75
C ASP A 177 2.55 0.82 -8.83
N SER A 178 2.82 1.30 -10.02
CA SER A 178 1.84 1.69 -11.04
C SER A 178 1.14 0.52 -11.74
N ALA A 179 1.77 -0.66 -11.88
CA ALA A 179 1.18 -1.80 -12.58
C ALA A 179 0.22 -2.64 -11.71
N GLN A 180 -0.20 -2.12 -10.55
CA GLN A 180 -1.21 -2.78 -9.74
C GLN A 180 -2.64 -2.38 -10.14
N SER A 181 -3.61 -3.25 -9.84
CA SER A 181 -5.02 -3.05 -10.24
C SER A 181 -5.63 -1.71 -9.80
N HIS A 182 -5.17 -1.14 -8.67
CA HIS A 182 -5.75 0.06 -8.07
C HIS A 182 -5.71 1.27 -9.00
N ALA A 183 -4.57 1.51 -9.66
CA ALA A 183 -4.40 2.61 -10.58
C ALA A 183 -5.20 2.43 -11.88
N PHE A 184 -5.31 1.19 -12.39
CA PHE A 184 -6.09 0.88 -13.58
C PHE A 184 -7.61 0.93 -13.35
N ILE A 185 -8.08 0.63 -12.15
CA ILE A 185 -9.51 0.67 -11.80
C ILE A 185 -9.99 2.11 -11.50
N PHE A 186 -9.14 3.01 -11.03
CA PHE A 186 -9.49 4.41 -10.77
C PHE A 186 -10.18 5.09 -11.97
N PRO A 187 -9.68 4.99 -13.22
CA PRO A 187 -10.37 5.50 -14.41
C PRO A 187 -11.76 4.89 -14.63
N LEU A 188 -11.95 3.60 -14.32
CA LEU A 188 -13.25 2.94 -14.46
C LEU A 188 -14.30 3.53 -13.50
N TYR A 189 -13.90 3.92 -12.27
CA TYR A 189 -14.78 4.64 -11.35
C TYR A 189 -15.19 6.01 -11.88
N VAL A 190 -14.24 6.76 -12.42
CA VAL A 190 -14.54 8.07 -13.03
C VAL A 190 -15.50 7.90 -14.21
N LEU A 191 -15.23 6.91 -15.06
CA LEU A 191 -16.08 6.57 -16.20
C LEU A 191 -17.48 6.17 -15.74
N MET A 192 -17.61 5.30 -14.73
CA MET A 192 -18.89 4.87 -14.18
C MET A 192 -19.73 6.05 -13.66
N ILE A 193 -19.11 7.00 -12.94
CA ILE A 193 -19.80 8.21 -12.47
C ILE A 193 -20.27 9.05 -13.66
N TYR A 194 -19.39 9.28 -14.63
CA TYR A 194 -19.70 10.05 -15.84
C TYR A 194 -20.87 9.43 -16.63
N LEU A 195 -20.83 8.14 -16.88
CA LEU A 195 -21.86 7.41 -17.61
C LEU A 195 -23.19 7.40 -16.85
N SER A 196 -23.14 7.28 -15.51
CA SER A 196 -24.33 7.40 -14.67
C SER A 196 -25.01 8.76 -14.82
N ILE A 197 -24.23 9.84 -14.82
CA ILE A 197 -24.74 11.19 -15.06
C ILE A 197 -25.37 11.28 -16.45
N LYS A 198 -24.67 10.82 -17.48
CA LYS A 198 -25.13 10.90 -18.87
C LYS A 198 -26.42 10.15 -19.12
N TRP A 199 -26.54 8.94 -18.55
CA TRP A 199 -27.75 8.15 -18.69
C TRP A 199 -28.96 8.79 -17.98
N HIS A 200 -28.75 9.39 -16.82
CA HIS A 200 -29.84 10.06 -16.11
C HIS A 200 -30.25 11.40 -16.73
N GLU A 201 -29.32 12.13 -17.36
CA GLU A 201 -29.62 13.37 -18.08
C GLU A 201 -30.32 13.11 -19.43
N GLN A 202 -29.84 12.11 -20.15
CA GLN A 202 -30.36 11.71 -21.47
C GLN A 202 -30.26 10.20 -21.63
N PRO A 203 -31.33 9.45 -21.33
CA PRO A 203 -31.33 8.01 -21.46
C PRO A 203 -31.11 7.57 -22.92
N ARG A 204 -29.88 7.11 -23.21
CA ARG A 204 -29.49 6.50 -24.49
C ARG A 204 -28.91 5.12 -24.24
N ILE A 205 -29.19 4.18 -25.13
CA ILE A 205 -28.74 2.81 -25.03
C ILE A 205 -27.22 2.69 -24.93
N ILE A 206 -26.49 3.58 -25.61
CA ILE A 206 -25.02 3.57 -25.60
C ILE A 206 -24.45 3.84 -24.19
N TRP A 207 -25.07 4.74 -23.41
CA TRP A 207 -24.64 4.99 -22.03
C TRP A 207 -24.89 3.78 -21.14
N ALA A 208 -26.03 3.11 -21.30
CA ALA A 208 -26.34 1.88 -20.60
C ALA A 208 -25.38 0.75 -20.98
N ALA A 209 -25.12 0.59 -22.27
CA ALA A 209 -24.16 -0.37 -22.80
C ALA A 209 -22.77 -0.19 -22.19
N LEU A 210 -22.26 1.05 -22.18
CA LEU A 210 -20.96 1.38 -21.60
C LEU A 210 -20.93 1.21 -20.07
N ILE A 211 -22.04 1.46 -19.35
CA ILE A 211 -22.16 1.11 -17.92
C ILE A 211 -21.94 -0.40 -17.72
N GLY A 212 -22.60 -1.24 -18.55
CA GLY A 212 -22.44 -2.68 -18.49
C GLY A 212 -21.01 -3.13 -18.73
N VAL A 213 -20.39 -2.68 -19.84
CA VAL A 213 -18.98 -3.01 -20.15
C VAL A 213 -18.03 -2.57 -19.03
N THR A 214 -18.20 -1.34 -18.52
CA THR A 214 -17.36 -0.82 -17.42
C THR A 214 -17.51 -1.66 -16.16
N LEU A 215 -18.73 -2.06 -15.81
CA LEU A 215 -19.00 -2.93 -14.66
C LEU A 215 -18.37 -4.32 -14.83
N GLY A 216 -18.54 -4.94 -16.00
CA GLY A 216 -17.94 -6.24 -16.31
C GLY A 216 -16.42 -6.20 -16.22
N LEU A 217 -15.79 -5.21 -16.86
CA LEU A 217 -14.33 -5.03 -16.85
C LEU A 217 -13.80 -4.76 -15.44
N ALA A 218 -14.48 -3.92 -14.65
CA ALA A 218 -14.12 -3.68 -13.26
C ALA A 218 -14.21 -4.97 -12.43
N THR A 219 -15.27 -5.77 -12.62
CA THR A 219 -15.49 -7.04 -11.90
C THR A 219 -14.39 -8.06 -12.20
N ILE A 220 -13.94 -8.19 -13.45
CA ILE A 220 -12.82 -9.09 -13.79
C ILE A 220 -11.44 -8.45 -13.54
N SER A 221 -11.37 -7.18 -13.19
CA SER A 221 -10.15 -6.59 -12.63
C SER A 221 -10.01 -6.92 -11.13
N ARG A 222 -11.12 -6.84 -10.40
CA ARG A 222 -11.25 -7.29 -8.99
C ARG A 222 -12.72 -7.64 -8.72
N PRO A 223 -13.06 -8.85 -8.24
CA PRO A 223 -14.44 -9.26 -8.01
C PRO A 223 -15.22 -8.34 -7.04
N THR A 224 -14.52 -7.73 -6.09
CA THR A 224 -15.09 -6.75 -5.15
C THR A 224 -15.67 -5.52 -5.83
N GLU A 225 -15.20 -5.18 -7.03
CA GLU A 225 -15.66 -4.02 -7.79
C GLU A 225 -17.08 -4.20 -8.39
N ALA A 226 -17.67 -5.38 -8.29
CA ALA A 226 -19.09 -5.59 -8.62
C ALA A 226 -20.02 -4.63 -7.85
N ILE A 227 -19.61 -4.17 -6.65
CA ILE A 227 -20.34 -3.14 -5.89
C ILE A 227 -20.42 -1.78 -6.62
N MET A 228 -19.62 -1.56 -7.66
CA MET A 228 -19.72 -0.36 -8.51
C MET A 228 -21.13 -0.21 -9.12
N LEU A 229 -21.89 -1.30 -9.24
CA LEU A 229 -23.30 -1.29 -9.65
C LEU A 229 -24.16 -0.35 -8.80
N PHE A 230 -23.86 -0.17 -7.50
CA PHE A 230 -24.62 0.72 -6.63
C PHE A 230 -24.49 2.20 -7.03
N ILE A 231 -23.49 2.57 -7.83
CA ILE A 231 -23.33 3.95 -8.32
C ILE A 231 -24.49 4.33 -9.26
N PRO A 232 -24.69 3.70 -10.42
CA PRO A 232 -25.82 4.02 -11.30
C PRO A 232 -27.17 3.62 -10.69
N LEU A 233 -27.24 2.55 -9.89
CA LEU A 233 -28.48 2.06 -9.26
C LEU A 233 -29.08 3.10 -8.32
N LEU A 234 -28.28 3.75 -7.49
CA LEU A 234 -28.75 4.69 -6.46
C LEU A 234 -28.63 6.16 -6.87
N TRP A 235 -28.08 6.46 -8.05
CA TRP A 235 -28.03 7.83 -8.59
C TRP A 235 -29.42 8.40 -8.80
N GLY A 236 -29.63 9.65 -8.40
CA GLY A 236 -30.93 10.31 -8.54
C GLY A 236 -32.01 9.81 -7.58
N THR A 237 -31.64 9.24 -6.42
CA THR A 237 -32.59 8.74 -5.40
C THR A 237 -32.46 9.47 -4.06
N GLN A 238 -31.97 10.71 -4.04
CA GLN A 238 -31.67 11.48 -2.82
C GLN A 238 -32.89 11.71 -1.90
N ASN A 239 -34.10 11.78 -2.47
CA ASN A 239 -35.35 11.88 -1.74
C ASN A 239 -36.48 11.03 -2.40
N LYS A 240 -37.67 10.95 -1.80
CA LYS A 240 -38.77 10.11 -2.29
C LYS A 240 -39.26 10.51 -3.69
N ALA A 241 -39.39 11.80 -3.98
CA ALA A 241 -39.83 12.29 -5.29
C ALA A 241 -38.80 11.97 -6.39
N ALA A 242 -37.54 12.24 -6.15
CA ALA A 242 -36.46 11.90 -7.07
C ALA A 242 -36.36 10.38 -7.31
N ALA A 243 -36.53 9.58 -6.26
CA ALA A 243 -36.56 8.11 -6.38
C ALA A 243 -37.73 7.63 -7.22
N ALA A 244 -38.95 8.18 -7.02
CA ALA A 244 -40.10 7.83 -7.83
C ALA A 244 -39.89 8.16 -9.31
N HIS A 245 -39.33 9.34 -9.62
CA HIS A 245 -38.96 9.75 -10.98
C HIS A 245 -37.93 8.79 -11.58
N LYS A 246 -36.85 8.48 -10.85
CA LYS A 246 -35.83 7.52 -11.27
C LYS A 246 -36.43 6.17 -11.64
N TRP A 247 -37.25 5.60 -10.78
CA TRP A 247 -37.84 4.27 -11.03
C TRP A 247 -38.85 4.28 -12.16
N ALA A 248 -39.59 5.39 -12.40
CA ALA A 248 -40.38 5.57 -13.60
C ALA A 248 -39.50 5.58 -14.87
N LEU A 249 -38.38 6.30 -14.82
CA LEU A 249 -37.39 6.32 -15.91
C LEU A 249 -36.84 4.92 -16.22
N VAL A 250 -36.46 4.15 -15.19
CA VAL A 250 -35.99 2.76 -15.34
C VAL A 250 -37.05 1.88 -16.00
N LYS A 251 -38.32 2.01 -15.60
CA LYS A 251 -39.42 1.26 -16.22
C LYS A 251 -39.64 1.63 -17.68
N GLN A 252 -39.55 2.93 -18.00
CA GLN A 252 -39.68 3.43 -19.37
C GLN A 252 -38.58 2.93 -20.28
N TYR A 253 -37.35 2.80 -19.77
CA TYR A 253 -36.16 2.40 -20.51
C TYR A 253 -35.65 1.01 -20.08
N LEU A 254 -36.56 0.06 -19.79
CA LEU A 254 -36.21 -1.29 -19.38
C LEU A 254 -35.21 -2.00 -20.33
N PRO A 255 -35.30 -1.86 -21.67
CA PRO A 255 -34.30 -2.42 -22.57
C PRO A 255 -32.87 -1.94 -22.29
N HIS A 256 -32.68 -0.70 -21.83
CA HIS A 256 -31.37 -0.20 -21.46
C HIS A 256 -30.78 -0.96 -20.26
N ILE A 257 -31.62 -1.33 -19.29
CA ILE A 257 -31.20 -2.10 -18.11
C ILE A 257 -30.81 -3.52 -18.52
N LEU A 258 -31.54 -4.13 -19.46
CA LEU A 258 -31.18 -5.44 -20.02
C LEU A 258 -29.82 -5.39 -20.73
N TRP A 259 -29.51 -4.30 -21.45
CA TRP A 259 -28.21 -4.09 -22.07
C TRP A 259 -27.10 -3.91 -21.04
N VAL A 260 -27.34 -3.24 -19.91
CA VAL A 260 -26.36 -3.19 -18.79
C VAL A 260 -26.02 -4.59 -18.32
N GLY A 261 -27.02 -5.45 -18.09
CA GLY A 261 -26.82 -6.84 -17.68
C GLY A 261 -26.08 -7.66 -18.72
N ALA A 262 -26.55 -7.63 -19.98
CA ALA A 262 -25.98 -8.40 -21.07
C ALA A 262 -24.51 -8.05 -21.33
N LEU A 263 -24.18 -6.76 -21.44
CA LEU A 263 -22.81 -6.31 -21.69
C LEU A 263 -21.92 -6.41 -20.45
N GLY A 264 -22.50 -6.35 -19.24
CA GLY A 264 -21.78 -6.71 -18.03
C GLY A 264 -21.34 -8.16 -18.03
N LEU A 265 -22.21 -9.09 -18.45
CA LEU A 265 -21.87 -10.49 -18.62
C LEU A 265 -20.84 -10.70 -19.74
N VAL A 266 -21.00 -10.03 -20.89
CA VAL A 266 -19.99 -10.07 -21.97
C VAL A 266 -18.61 -9.59 -21.46
N GLY A 267 -18.58 -8.56 -20.62
CA GLY A 267 -17.34 -8.08 -19.99
C GLY A 267 -16.69 -9.11 -19.06
N ILE A 268 -17.45 -10.05 -18.50
CA ILE A 268 -16.95 -11.12 -17.63
C ILE A 268 -16.50 -12.37 -18.42
N LEU A 269 -17.02 -12.57 -19.64
CA LEU A 269 -16.76 -13.77 -20.44
C LEU A 269 -15.27 -14.11 -20.62
N PRO A 270 -14.34 -13.16 -20.87
CA PRO A 270 -12.92 -13.51 -21.04
C PRO A 270 -12.37 -14.30 -19.85
N GLN A 271 -12.76 -13.92 -18.62
CA GLN A 271 -12.33 -14.61 -17.41
C GLN A 271 -12.96 -16.00 -17.27
N LEU A 272 -14.24 -16.15 -17.58
CA LEU A 272 -14.92 -17.44 -17.54
C LEU A 272 -14.34 -18.42 -18.57
N ILE A 273 -14.03 -17.93 -19.78
CA ILE A 273 -13.37 -18.71 -20.83
C ILE A 273 -11.98 -19.15 -20.38
N TYR A 274 -11.17 -18.23 -19.82
CA TYR A 274 -9.86 -18.54 -19.27
C TYR A 274 -9.94 -19.66 -18.22
N TRP A 275 -10.79 -19.53 -17.22
CA TRP A 275 -10.97 -20.55 -16.19
C TRP A 275 -11.39 -21.89 -16.79
N LYS A 276 -12.37 -21.88 -17.72
CA LYS A 276 -12.83 -23.11 -18.37
C LYS A 276 -11.71 -23.83 -19.14
N ILE A 277 -10.87 -23.09 -19.83
CA ILE A 277 -9.73 -23.65 -20.60
C ILE A 277 -8.65 -24.18 -19.65
N VAL A 278 -8.30 -23.41 -18.60
CA VAL A 278 -7.12 -23.70 -17.77
C VAL A 278 -7.44 -24.68 -16.65
N SER A 279 -8.55 -24.51 -15.92
CA SER A 279 -8.93 -25.36 -14.78
C SER A 279 -9.93 -26.45 -15.12
N GLY A 280 -10.67 -26.31 -16.22
CA GLY A 280 -11.82 -27.16 -16.54
C GLY A 280 -13.14 -26.67 -15.96
N ASP A 281 -13.12 -25.70 -15.02
CA ASP A 281 -14.30 -25.13 -14.35
C ASP A 281 -14.63 -23.75 -14.89
N LEU A 282 -15.92 -23.36 -14.85
CA LEU A 282 -16.35 -22.00 -15.21
C LEU A 282 -15.95 -20.94 -14.17
N ILE A 283 -15.84 -21.34 -12.91
CA ILE A 283 -15.44 -20.48 -11.79
C ILE A 283 -14.40 -21.21 -10.97
N PHE A 284 -13.23 -20.62 -10.79
CA PHE A 284 -12.15 -21.17 -10.01
C PHE A 284 -11.97 -20.41 -8.70
N ASN A 285 -11.93 -21.13 -7.57
CA ASN A 285 -11.70 -20.52 -6.24
C ASN A 285 -10.20 -20.36 -5.98
N VAL A 286 -9.73 -19.14 -5.97
CA VAL A 286 -8.34 -18.78 -5.71
C VAL A 286 -7.97 -18.76 -4.21
N GLY A 287 -8.89 -19.15 -3.31
CA GLY A 287 -8.64 -19.27 -1.87
C GLY A 287 -8.73 -17.97 -1.06
N SER A 288 -9.21 -16.88 -1.65
CA SER A 288 -9.42 -15.62 -0.89
C SER A 288 -10.52 -15.78 0.17
N LYS A 289 -10.30 -15.20 1.36
CA LYS A 289 -11.22 -15.29 2.50
C LYS A 289 -11.61 -13.90 3.02
N TRP A 290 -12.86 -13.76 3.46
CA TRP A 290 -13.40 -12.53 4.08
C TRP A 290 -14.06 -12.83 5.42
N TYR A 291 -13.80 -11.99 6.41
CA TYR A 291 -14.38 -12.06 7.75
C TYR A 291 -15.41 -10.94 7.96
N PHE A 292 -16.52 -11.00 7.22
CA PHE A 292 -17.55 -9.95 7.22
C PHE A 292 -18.19 -9.66 8.58
N LEU A 293 -18.22 -10.65 9.47
CA LEU A 293 -18.74 -10.48 10.84
C LEU A 293 -17.70 -9.95 11.84
N ASN A 294 -16.42 -9.98 11.46
CA ASN A 294 -15.33 -9.49 12.30
C ASN A 294 -14.28 -8.75 11.46
N PRO A 295 -14.63 -7.57 10.90
CA PRO A 295 -13.72 -6.82 10.04
C PRO A 295 -12.55 -6.22 10.81
N PHE A 296 -11.41 -6.09 10.13
CA PHE A 296 -10.15 -5.57 10.69
C PHE A 296 -10.10 -4.04 10.63
N PHE A 297 -10.76 -3.33 11.53
CA PHE A 297 -10.77 -1.85 11.56
C PHE A 297 -9.39 -1.21 11.67
N ARG A 298 -8.36 -1.96 12.08
CA ARG A 298 -6.96 -1.51 12.02
C ARG A 298 -6.49 -1.11 10.62
N VAL A 299 -7.15 -1.58 9.57
CA VAL A 299 -6.94 -1.13 8.18
C VAL A 299 -7.25 0.37 8.01
N ILE A 300 -8.13 0.91 8.85
CA ILE A 300 -8.51 2.34 8.81
C ILE A 300 -7.61 3.19 9.73
N VAL A 301 -7.34 2.72 10.97
CA VAL A 301 -6.68 3.53 12.01
C VAL A 301 -5.44 2.88 12.63
N GLY A 302 -4.95 1.76 12.11
CA GLY A 302 -3.77 1.08 12.63
C GLY A 302 -2.45 1.68 12.13
N PHE A 303 -1.36 1.40 12.83
CA PHE A 303 -0.04 1.90 12.47
C PHE A 303 0.66 1.11 11.37
N VAL A 304 0.20 -0.09 11.00
CA VAL A 304 0.83 -0.88 9.93
C VAL A 304 0.55 -0.26 8.55
N ASN A 305 -0.72 0.03 8.24
CA ASN A 305 -1.14 0.57 6.94
C ASN A 305 -2.43 1.39 7.03
N GLY A 306 -2.73 1.95 8.20
CA GLY A 306 -3.99 2.63 8.47
C GLY A 306 -4.28 3.80 7.54
N TRP A 307 -5.42 3.74 6.85
CA TRP A 307 -5.82 4.74 5.87
C TRP A 307 -5.80 6.17 6.43
N MET A 308 -6.44 6.38 7.59
CA MET A 308 -6.53 7.72 8.21
C MET A 308 -5.26 8.12 8.96
N VAL A 309 -4.38 7.18 9.30
CA VAL A 309 -3.10 7.48 9.99
C VAL A 309 -2.10 8.06 9.00
N TYR A 310 -1.94 7.43 7.85
CA TYR A 310 -0.96 7.84 6.84
C TYR A 310 -1.49 8.90 5.87
N THR A 311 -2.82 8.95 5.68
CA THR A 311 -3.47 9.92 4.80
C THR A 311 -4.62 10.63 5.52
N PRO A 312 -4.34 11.47 6.55
CA PRO A 312 -5.38 12.04 7.44
C PRO A 312 -6.44 12.89 6.73
N ILE A 313 -6.13 13.45 5.56
CA ILE A 313 -7.09 14.20 4.74
C ILE A 313 -8.33 13.35 4.41
N THR A 314 -8.22 12.02 4.39
CA THR A 314 -9.31 11.08 4.10
C THR A 314 -10.41 11.07 5.17
N ILE A 315 -10.15 11.60 6.35
CA ILE A 315 -11.19 11.86 7.36
C ILE A 315 -12.28 12.77 6.75
N LEU A 316 -11.88 13.75 5.95
CA LEU A 316 -12.82 14.66 5.28
C LEU A 316 -13.61 13.96 4.16
N PHE A 317 -13.14 12.85 3.61
CA PHE A 317 -13.90 12.04 2.66
C PHE A 317 -15.17 11.48 3.32
N VAL A 318 -15.05 11.03 4.57
CA VAL A 318 -16.17 10.50 5.37
C VAL A 318 -17.03 11.61 5.95
N VAL A 319 -16.41 12.67 6.51
CA VAL A 319 -17.14 13.83 7.04
C VAL A 319 -17.95 14.51 5.93
N GLY A 320 -17.48 14.47 4.70
CA GLY A 320 -18.18 14.99 3.53
C GLY A 320 -19.57 14.39 3.31
N PHE A 321 -19.86 13.17 3.81
CA PHE A 321 -21.20 12.55 3.70
C PHE A 321 -22.31 13.40 4.32
N PHE A 322 -22.00 14.21 5.32
CA PHE A 322 -22.96 15.11 5.96
C PHE A 322 -23.32 16.32 5.09
N TYR A 323 -22.52 16.63 4.06
CA TYR A 323 -22.66 17.81 3.21
C TYR A 323 -23.26 17.52 1.83
N ILE A 324 -23.62 16.27 1.53
CA ILE A 324 -24.18 15.85 0.23
C ILE A 324 -25.69 15.56 0.27
N LYS A 325 -26.43 16.09 1.27
CA LYS A 325 -27.84 15.74 1.52
C LYS A 325 -28.77 15.93 0.31
N GLU A 326 -28.58 17.00 -0.46
CA GLU A 326 -29.44 17.40 -1.56
C GLU A 326 -28.91 16.97 -2.95
N PHE A 327 -27.71 16.39 -3.02
CA PHE A 327 -27.13 16.01 -4.30
C PHE A 327 -27.67 14.68 -4.83
N PRO A 328 -27.80 14.52 -6.17
CA PRO A 328 -28.33 13.30 -6.79
C PRO A 328 -27.48 12.05 -6.49
N PHE A 329 -26.22 12.22 -6.17
CA PHE A 329 -25.27 11.14 -5.85
C PHE A 329 -25.25 10.73 -4.37
N LYS A 330 -26.06 11.36 -3.49
CA LYS A 330 -26.04 11.12 -2.04
C LYS A 330 -26.05 9.65 -1.66
N LYS A 331 -27.06 8.90 -2.12
CA LYS A 331 -27.20 7.49 -1.76
C LYS A 331 -26.14 6.62 -2.43
N SER A 332 -25.80 6.92 -3.68
CA SER A 332 -24.70 6.24 -4.39
C SER A 332 -23.40 6.33 -3.61
N VAL A 333 -23.01 7.55 -3.19
CA VAL A 333 -21.78 7.78 -2.43
C VAL A 333 -21.81 7.07 -1.08
N ILE A 334 -22.86 7.30 -0.27
CA ILE A 334 -22.91 6.77 1.10
C ILE A 334 -22.93 5.24 1.08
N VAL A 335 -23.85 4.64 0.31
CA VAL A 335 -24.00 3.17 0.29
C VAL A 335 -22.74 2.51 -0.28
N PHE A 336 -22.26 3.00 -1.43
CA PHE A 336 -21.05 2.46 -2.03
C PHE A 336 -19.85 2.54 -1.08
N CYS A 337 -19.57 3.74 -0.52
CA CYS A 337 -18.39 3.94 0.31
C CYS A 337 -18.43 3.09 1.60
N LEU A 338 -19.60 2.96 2.24
CA LEU A 338 -19.73 2.12 3.42
C LEU A 338 -19.53 0.64 3.09
N LEU A 339 -20.14 0.15 1.99
CA LEU A 339 -19.92 -1.23 1.54
C LEU A 339 -18.47 -1.49 1.16
N ASN A 340 -17.84 -0.55 0.45
CA ASN A 340 -16.44 -0.66 0.03
C ASN A 340 -15.50 -0.73 1.25
N ILE A 341 -15.67 0.16 2.22
CA ILE A 341 -14.89 0.14 3.47
C ILE A 341 -15.10 -1.20 4.20
N TRP A 342 -16.34 -1.67 4.30
CA TRP A 342 -16.66 -2.92 4.97
C TRP A 342 -16.00 -4.14 4.28
N ILE A 343 -16.09 -4.23 2.95
CA ILE A 343 -15.45 -5.31 2.18
C ILE A 343 -13.93 -5.26 2.35
N ILE A 344 -13.33 -4.08 2.23
CA ILE A 344 -11.87 -3.92 2.34
C ILE A 344 -11.38 -4.29 3.75
N THR A 345 -12.09 -3.89 4.80
CA THR A 345 -11.74 -4.25 6.18
C THR A 345 -12.01 -5.71 6.52
N ALA A 346 -12.85 -6.41 5.77
CA ALA A 346 -13.19 -7.81 6.00
C ALA A 346 -12.20 -8.81 5.38
N TRP A 347 -11.28 -8.39 4.51
CA TRP A 347 -10.35 -9.30 3.86
C TRP A 347 -9.34 -9.90 4.85
N SER A 348 -9.11 -11.23 4.73
CA SER A 348 -8.26 -12.00 5.66
C SER A 348 -6.81 -11.52 5.69
N ASP A 349 -6.24 -11.13 4.54
CA ASP A 349 -4.93 -10.46 4.47
C ASP A 349 -5.09 -8.95 4.62
N TRP A 350 -5.51 -8.53 5.83
CA TRP A 350 -5.75 -7.13 6.18
C TRP A 350 -4.51 -6.23 6.04
N LYS A 351 -3.30 -6.83 6.01
CA LYS A 351 -2.06 -6.06 5.78
C LYS A 351 -1.86 -5.67 4.32
N TYR A 352 -2.60 -6.28 3.38
CA TYR A 352 -2.51 -6.00 1.94
C TYR A 352 -1.09 -6.13 1.36
N GLY A 353 -0.27 -7.05 1.92
CA GLY A 353 1.14 -7.18 1.52
C GLY A 353 1.97 -5.93 1.82
N ALA A 354 2.93 -5.62 0.95
CA ALA A 354 3.69 -4.37 1.03
C ALA A 354 2.84 -3.20 0.53
N THR A 355 2.55 -2.21 1.40
CA THR A 355 1.70 -1.07 1.05
C THR A 355 2.03 0.17 1.88
N TYR A 356 2.01 1.33 1.24
CA TYR A 356 1.94 2.63 1.88
C TYR A 356 0.47 3.00 2.08
N SER A 357 0.02 3.11 3.33
CA SER A 357 -1.40 3.29 3.67
C SER A 357 -2.27 2.16 3.08
N THR A 358 -3.58 2.30 3.05
CA THR A 358 -4.50 1.28 2.54
C THR A 358 -4.67 1.39 1.04
N ARG A 359 -3.89 0.62 0.26
CA ARG A 359 -3.89 0.64 -1.21
C ARG A 359 -5.26 0.34 -1.83
N ALA A 360 -6.04 -0.54 -1.20
CA ALA A 360 -7.32 -1.00 -1.73
C ALA A 360 -8.42 0.08 -1.77
N LEU A 361 -8.22 1.26 -1.15
CA LEU A 361 -9.15 2.38 -1.23
C LEU A 361 -8.85 3.36 -2.38
N VAL A 362 -7.64 3.32 -2.96
CA VAL A 362 -7.19 4.29 -3.97
C VAL A 362 -8.11 4.31 -5.19
N GLN A 363 -8.49 3.12 -5.71
CA GLN A 363 -9.35 3.04 -6.89
C GLN A 363 -10.70 3.72 -6.71
N SER A 364 -11.23 3.76 -5.48
CA SER A 364 -12.55 4.33 -5.16
C SER A 364 -12.54 5.83 -4.83
N TYR A 365 -11.38 6.48 -4.83
CA TYR A 365 -11.27 7.92 -4.56
C TYR A 365 -12.16 8.81 -5.44
N PRO A 366 -12.48 8.48 -6.71
CA PRO A 366 -13.41 9.29 -7.49
C PRO A 366 -14.80 9.41 -6.89
N ILE A 367 -15.32 8.35 -6.25
CA ILE A 367 -16.64 8.39 -5.60
C ILE A 367 -16.56 9.16 -4.27
N PHE A 368 -15.47 9.01 -3.51
CA PHE A 368 -15.21 9.83 -2.32
C PHE A 368 -15.02 11.31 -2.65
N ALA A 369 -14.46 11.64 -3.83
CA ALA A 369 -14.23 13.01 -4.26
C ALA A 369 -15.51 13.84 -4.31
N LEU A 370 -16.67 13.23 -4.60
CA LEU A 370 -17.96 13.91 -4.61
C LEU A 370 -18.33 14.46 -3.21
N ALA A 371 -18.13 13.66 -2.17
CA ALA A 371 -18.38 14.07 -0.79
C ALA A 371 -17.27 15.00 -0.27
N PHE A 372 -16.02 14.71 -0.60
CA PHE A 372 -14.87 15.52 -0.22
C PHE A 372 -14.97 16.93 -0.80
N THR A 373 -15.31 17.08 -2.09
CA THR A 373 -15.45 18.40 -2.69
C THR A 373 -16.62 19.19 -2.07
N ALA A 374 -17.69 18.53 -1.64
CA ALA A 374 -18.80 19.20 -0.94
C ALA A 374 -18.36 19.84 0.38
N ILE A 375 -17.54 19.15 1.18
CA ILE A 375 -17.03 19.74 2.43
C ILE A 375 -15.97 20.81 2.13
N VAL A 376 -15.09 20.62 1.14
CA VAL A 376 -14.12 21.63 0.72
C VAL A 376 -14.84 22.91 0.27
N GLU A 377 -15.88 22.82 -0.56
CA GLU A 377 -16.72 23.96 -0.94
C GLU A 377 -17.24 24.72 0.27
N ARG A 378 -17.74 23.98 1.28
CA ARG A 378 -18.26 24.59 2.51
C ARG A 378 -17.17 25.26 3.33
N ILE A 379 -15.99 24.66 3.43
CA ILE A 379 -14.84 25.22 4.15
C ILE A 379 -14.36 26.51 3.49
N LEU A 380 -14.30 26.56 2.15
CA LEU A 380 -13.85 27.75 1.43
C LEU A 380 -14.75 28.97 1.61
N GLN A 381 -15.99 28.76 2.03
CA GLN A 381 -16.93 29.84 2.38
C GLN A 381 -16.74 30.39 3.79
N GLN A 382 -15.90 29.73 4.63
CA GLN A 382 -15.68 30.12 6.02
C GLN A 382 -14.52 31.12 6.16
N LYS A 383 -14.53 31.90 7.24
CA LYS A 383 -13.44 32.84 7.56
C LYS A 383 -12.10 32.14 7.80
N TRP A 384 -12.12 30.93 8.30
CA TRP A 384 -10.94 30.12 8.62
C TRP A 384 -10.37 29.29 7.45
N LYS A 385 -10.79 29.57 6.21
CA LYS A 385 -10.26 28.89 4.99
C LYS A 385 -8.72 28.97 4.87
N VAL A 386 -8.10 30.03 5.40
CA VAL A 386 -6.63 30.18 5.38
C VAL A 386 -5.97 29.09 6.23
N LEU A 387 -6.56 28.75 7.39
CA LEU A 387 -6.10 27.64 8.21
C LEU A 387 -6.22 26.31 7.45
N PHE A 388 -7.30 26.12 6.70
CA PHE A 388 -7.47 24.92 5.88
C PHE A 388 -6.40 24.80 4.77
N TYR A 389 -6.03 25.92 4.12
CA TYR A 389 -4.91 25.90 3.17
C TYR A 389 -3.59 25.53 3.86
N ALA A 390 -3.32 26.07 5.06
CA ALA A 390 -2.11 25.73 5.81
C ALA A 390 -2.07 24.25 6.21
N ILE A 391 -3.18 23.72 6.73
CA ILE A 391 -3.32 22.28 7.06
C ILE A 391 -3.16 21.43 5.78
N GLY A 392 -3.79 21.80 4.66
CA GLY A 392 -3.67 21.09 3.39
C GLY A 392 -2.22 21.04 2.91
N ALA A 393 -1.52 22.16 2.93
CA ALA A 393 -0.08 22.23 2.58
C ALA A 393 0.78 21.36 3.51
N TYR A 394 0.52 21.38 4.82
CA TYR A 394 1.19 20.52 5.78
C TYR A 394 0.94 19.02 5.50
N LEU A 395 -0.31 18.62 5.22
CA LEU A 395 -0.64 17.22 4.92
C LEU A 395 -0.03 16.75 3.59
N ILE A 396 0.08 17.63 2.60
CA ILE A 396 0.83 17.34 1.36
C ILE A 396 2.30 17.08 1.70
N PHE A 397 2.94 17.98 2.46
CA PHE A 397 4.33 17.83 2.87
C PHE A 397 4.56 16.52 3.64
N VAL A 398 3.73 16.23 4.65
CA VAL A 398 3.82 14.99 5.43
C VAL A 398 3.69 13.76 4.53
N ASN A 399 2.69 13.74 3.63
CA ASN A 399 2.48 12.61 2.73
C ASN A 399 3.68 12.37 1.81
N LEU A 400 4.23 13.42 1.19
CA LEU A 400 5.39 13.31 0.31
C LEU A 400 6.65 12.89 1.08
N PHE A 401 6.85 13.40 2.31
CA PHE A 401 7.95 13.00 3.18
C PHE A 401 7.85 11.51 3.57
N GLN A 402 6.67 11.05 3.97
CA GLN A 402 6.43 9.65 4.33
C GLN A 402 6.54 8.70 3.13
N MET A 403 6.19 9.15 1.92
CA MET A 403 6.43 8.37 0.70
C MET A 403 7.93 8.14 0.47
N GLU A 404 8.79 9.14 0.69
CA GLU A 404 10.25 8.96 0.60
C GLU A 404 10.75 8.01 1.71
N GLN A 405 10.21 8.12 2.93
CA GLN A 405 10.54 7.15 3.99
C GLN A 405 10.08 5.73 3.65
N TYR A 406 8.93 5.59 3.00
CA TYR A 406 8.44 4.28 2.53
C TYR A 406 9.34 3.72 1.42
N PHE A 407 9.76 4.55 0.48
CA PHE A 407 10.67 4.15 -0.60
C PHE A 407 12.04 3.69 -0.07
N THR A 408 12.57 4.37 0.95
CA THR A 408 13.82 4.00 1.62
C THR A 408 13.64 2.93 2.71
N THR A 409 12.44 2.37 2.85
CA THR A 409 12.05 1.38 3.86
C THR A 409 12.12 1.83 5.32
N VAL A 410 12.43 3.09 5.61
CA VAL A 410 12.36 3.69 6.95
C VAL A 410 10.93 3.60 7.47
N LEU A 411 9.94 4.00 6.67
CA LEU A 411 8.56 3.64 6.93
C LEU A 411 8.34 2.22 6.40
N HIS A 412 8.44 1.25 7.31
CA HIS A 412 8.46 -0.15 6.93
C HIS A 412 7.07 -0.63 6.48
N TYR A 413 7.03 -1.37 5.39
CA TYR A 413 5.78 -1.81 4.75
C TYR A 413 4.95 -2.79 5.61
N ARG A 414 5.50 -3.38 6.66
CA ARG A 414 4.87 -4.45 7.43
C ARG A 414 5.02 -4.33 8.95
N ASP A 415 6.18 -3.88 9.43
CA ASP A 415 6.55 -3.90 10.84
C ASP A 415 6.51 -2.48 11.41
N MET A 416 5.30 -1.94 11.52
CA MET A 416 5.02 -0.63 12.09
C MET A 416 4.22 -0.77 13.38
N ASN A 417 4.60 -0.01 14.40
CA ASN A 417 3.88 0.16 15.65
C ASN A 417 3.82 1.65 16.04
N ARG A 418 3.13 1.96 17.12
CA ARG A 418 2.92 3.35 17.54
C ARG A 418 4.24 4.03 17.96
N ALA A 419 5.10 3.33 18.71
CA ALA A 419 6.35 3.88 19.21
C ALA A 419 7.30 4.20 18.04
N TYR A 420 7.50 3.24 17.14
CA TYR A 420 8.32 3.43 15.95
C TYR A 420 7.80 4.55 15.05
N TYR A 421 6.49 4.55 14.75
CA TYR A 421 5.89 5.63 13.95
C TYR A 421 6.12 7.02 14.54
N GLY A 422 5.97 7.17 15.87
CA GLY A 422 6.20 8.44 16.54
C GLY A 422 7.65 8.93 16.39
N ARG A 423 8.63 8.04 16.45
CA ARG A 423 10.07 8.37 16.34
C ARG A 423 10.51 8.75 14.92
N ILE A 424 9.94 8.08 13.90
CA ILE A 424 10.29 8.37 12.51
C ILE A 424 9.42 9.49 11.89
N TYR A 425 8.36 9.93 12.59
CA TYR A 425 7.47 10.98 12.06
C TYR A 425 8.23 12.27 11.81
N LEU A 426 8.33 12.67 10.53
CA LEU A 426 9.12 13.80 10.05
C LEU A 426 10.60 13.78 10.47
N ASN A 427 11.15 12.63 10.82
CA ASN A 427 12.55 12.45 11.17
C ASN A 427 13.33 12.05 9.90
N PRO A 428 14.22 12.91 9.36
CA PRO A 428 15.01 12.62 8.17
C PRO A 428 16.21 11.71 8.45
N SER A 429 16.61 11.54 9.73
CA SER A 429 17.83 10.83 10.15
C SER A 429 17.57 9.96 11.38
N PRO A 430 16.79 8.88 11.24
CA PRO A 430 16.53 7.99 12.37
C PRO A 430 17.80 7.39 12.95
N THR A 431 17.82 7.22 14.27
CA THR A 431 18.95 6.65 15.02
C THR A 431 18.84 5.13 15.17
N PRO A 432 19.90 4.41 15.59
CA PRO A 432 19.82 3.00 15.93
C PRO A 432 18.76 2.69 17.02
N LEU A 433 18.55 3.59 17.99
CA LEU A 433 17.48 3.47 18.98
C LEU A 433 16.09 3.58 18.34
N ASP A 434 15.89 4.50 17.40
CA ASP A 434 14.62 4.61 16.67
C ASP A 434 14.35 3.33 15.88
N MET A 435 15.36 2.76 15.22
CA MET A 435 15.24 1.51 14.45
C MET A 435 14.87 0.31 15.32
N SER A 436 15.35 0.25 16.57
CA SER A 436 15.03 -0.86 17.47
C SER A 436 13.53 -1.00 17.73
N LEU A 437 12.78 0.11 17.65
CA LEU A 437 11.35 0.14 17.88
C LEU A 437 10.52 -0.54 16.79
N MET A 438 11.12 -0.97 15.68
CA MET A 438 10.47 -1.89 14.73
C MET A 438 10.18 -3.26 15.37
N ASP A 439 11.02 -3.69 16.32
CA ASP A 439 10.99 -5.02 16.93
C ASP A 439 10.54 -5.01 18.39
N THR A 440 10.65 -3.85 19.06
CA THR A 440 10.22 -3.65 20.45
C THR A 440 9.43 -2.36 20.57
N ASP A 441 8.57 -2.26 21.60
CA ASP A 441 7.82 -1.05 21.96
C ASP A 441 8.39 -0.37 23.20
N GLU A 442 9.55 -0.82 23.69
CA GLU A 442 10.20 -0.34 24.90
C GLU A 442 11.07 0.89 24.61
N VAL A 443 10.66 2.04 25.10
CA VAL A 443 11.29 3.34 24.90
C VAL A 443 11.63 3.97 26.23
N LEU A 444 12.84 4.49 26.35
CA LEU A 444 13.23 5.40 27.43
C LEU A 444 13.48 6.79 26.80
N ASP A 445 12.58 7.74 27.06
CA ASP A 445 12.61 9.07 26.44
C ASP A 445 13.59 10.03 27.13
N ASN A 446 13.71 9.92 28.46
CA ASN A 446 14.48 10.84 29.31
C ASN A 446 15.70 10.14 29.89
N GLU A 447 16.57 9.56 29.04
CA GLU A 447 17.76 8.80 29.49
C GLU A 447 18.65 9.64 30.41
N ASP A 448 18.75 10.95 30.18
CA ASP A 448 19.60 11.87 30.97
C ASP A 448 19.15 11.99 32.44
N GLU A 449 17.93 11.59 32.77
CA GLU A 449 17.42 11.59 34.17
C GLU A 449 17.79 10.30 34.92
N PHE A 450 18.36 9.31 34.23
CA PHE A 450 18.69 8.00 34.77
C PHE A 450 20.17 7.90 35.11
N GLN A 451 20.48 7.23 36.22
CA GLN A 451 21.86 6.95 36.63
C GLN A 451 22.29 5.56 36.19
N VAL A 452 23.49 5.43 35.63
CA VAL A 452 24.13 4.15 35.36
C VAL A 452 24.65 3.60 36.68
N ILE A 453 24.06 2.50 37.14
CA ILE A 453 24.42 1.86 38.42
C ILE A 453 25.49 0.78 38.20
N ASP A 454 25.39 0.05 37.08
CA ASP A 454 26.36 -1.00 36.74
C ASP A 454 26.48 -1.14 35.22
N GLU A 455 27.62 -1.59 34.76
CA GLU A 455 27.91 -1.67 33.33
C GLU A 455 28.90 -2.78 32.99
N THR A 456 28.64 -3.49 31.89
CA THR A 456 29.61 -4.40 31.26
C THR A 456 30.00 -3.84 29.90
N VAL A 457 31.31 -3.67 29.68
CA VAL A 457 31.89 -3.23 28.41
C VAL A 457 32.83 -4.28 27.86
N ILE A 458 32.64 -4.64 26.59
CA ILE A 458 33.52 -5.56 25.86
C ILE A 458 33.98 -4.83 24.58
N ASP A 459 35.26 -4.45 24.56
CA ASP A 459 35.87 -3.75 23.43
C ASP A 459 36.78 -4.67 22.59
N THR A 460 36.74 -6.00 22.84
CA THR A 460 37.45 -6.99 22.06
C THR A 460 36.62 -7.48 20.89
N VAL A 461 37.22 -7.60 19.72
CA VAL A 461 36.53 -8.11 18.53
C VAL A 461 36.24 -9.61 18.72
N ILE A 462 34.97 -9.94 18.63
CA ILE A 462 34.47 -11.32 18.57
C ILE A 462 34.27 -11.67 17.10
N GLU A 463 35.13 -12.55 16.58
CA GLU A 463 34.97 -13.07 15.22
C GLU A 463 34.06 -14.28 15.24
N ILE A 464 33.06 -14.25 14.35
CA ILE A 464 32.13 -15.37 14.13
C ILE A 464 32.40 -15.85 12.72
N GLY A 465 33.09 -17.00 12.62
CA GLY A 465 33.30 -17.67 11.34
C GLY A 465 31.97 -18.19 10.76
N ARG A 466 32.05 -18.63 9.53
CA ARG A 466 30.86 -19.10 8.79
C ARG A 466 30.21 -20.31 9.47
N ILE A 467 29.03 -20.12 10.06
CA ILE A 467 28.31 -21.10 10.86
C ILE A 467 26.81 -21.06 10.58
N LYS A 468 26.14 -22.20 10.65
CA LYS A 468 24.68 -22.29 10.49
C LYS A 468 23.98 -22.32 11.85
N ASN A 469 22.82 -21.69 11.92
CA ASN A 469 21.96 -21.66 13.12
C ASN A 469 22.75 -21.23 14.37
N TYR A 470 23.46 -20.11 14.28
CA TYR A 470 24.27 -19.59 15.36
C TYR A 470 23.40 -19.09 16.52
N SER A 471 23.73 -19.51 17.74
CA SER A 471 23.14 -18.96 18.97
C SER A 471 24.20 -19.02 20.07
N ASN A 472 24.69 -17.86 20.50
CA ASN A 472 25.70 -17.82 21.56
C ASN A 472 25.56 -16.56 22.41
N THR A 473 25.84 -16.70 23.71
CA THR A 473 25.93 -15.57 24.63
C THR A 473 27.23 -14.81 24.36
N ILE A 474 27.12 -13.51 24.13
CA ILE A 474 28.25 -12.62 23.77
C ILE A 474 28.63 -11.70 24.93
N ALA A 475 27.70 -11.40 25.85
CA ALA A 475 27.97 -10.60 27.04
C ALA A 475 26.94 -10.93 28.13
N GLN A 476 27.29 -10.63 29.39
CA GLN A 476 26.42 -10.83 30.53
C GLN A 476 26.66 -9.73 31.57
N LEU A 477 25.58 -9.20 32.15
CA LEU A 477 25.60 -8.29 33.29
C LEU A 477 24.78 -8.92 34.41
N ARG A 478 25.35 -9.01 35.62
CA ARG A 478 24.69 -9.58 36.79
C ARG A 478 24.39 -8.50 37.81
N ILE A 479 23.13 -8.21 38.01
CA ILE A 479 22.67 -7.26 39.01
C ILE A 479 22.26 -8.04 40.27
N LYS A 480 22.89 -7.69 41.40
CA LYS A 480 22.46 -8.08 42.74
C LYS A 480 21.63 -6.97 43.33
N ASN A 481 20.77 -7.28 44.28
CA ASN A 481 19.91 -6.33 44.98
C ASN A 481 20.76 -5.13 45.48
N ASP A 482 20.61 -3.98 44.82
CA ASP A 482 21.38 -2.78 45.07
C ASP A 482 20.58 -1.71 45.89
N GLY A 483 19.39 -2.12 46.39
CA GLY A 483 18.49 -1.18 47.09
C GLY A 483 17.66 -0.28 46.15
N SER A 484 17.79 -0.45 44.84
CA SER A 484 17.02 0.32 43.83
C SER A 484 15.56 -0.11 43.71
N GLU A 485 15.08 -1.01 44.60
CA GLU A 485 13.69 -1.50 44.59
C GLU A 485 12.62 -0.41 44.73
N THR A 486 13.00 0.74 45.25
CA THR A 486 12.12 1.91 45.39
C THR A 486 12.09 2.80 44.17
N ALA A 487 12.98 2.59 43.18
CA ALA A 487 13.01 3.38 41.96
C ALA A 487 11.76 3.08 41.11
N LYS A 488 11.15 4.13 40.55
CA LYS A 488 9.94 4.00 39.72
C LYS A 488 10.18 3.20 38.45
N GLU A 489 11.37 3.38 37.85
CA GLU A 489 11.72 2.76 36.58
C GLU A 489 13.15 2.26 36.56
N ARG A 490 13.36 1.09 35.97
CA ARG A 490 14.66 0.45 35.83
C ARG A 490 14.79 -0.11 34.41
N TRP A 491 15.95 0.10 33.80
CA TRP A 491 16.17 -0.25 32.41
C TRP A 491 17.53 -0.89 32.18
N ILE A 492 17.61 -1.76 31.20
CA ILE A 492 18.88 -2.21 30.58
C ILE A 492 18.99 -1.53 29.24
N LYS A 493 20.06 -0.78 29.04
CA LYS A 493 20.47 -0.25 27.72
C LYS A 493 21.52 -1.17 27.12
N ILE A 494 21.32 -1.57 25.89
CA ILE A 494 22.26 -2.35 25.11
C ILE A 494 22.73 -1.51 23.93
N THR A 495 24.06 -1.46 23.71
CA THR A 495 24.64 -0.99 22.47
C THR A 495 25.62 -2.02 21.93
N ALA A 496 25.69 -2.18 20.60
CA ALA A 496 26.62 -3.08 19.96
C ALA A 496 27.01 -2.57 18.57
N THR A 497 28.24 -2.86 18.15
CA THR A 497 28.71 -2.58 16.80
C THR A 497 28.99 -3.91 16.10
N ILE A 498 28.24 -4.19 15.02
CA ILE A 498 28.22 -5.48 14.34
C ILE A 498 28.46 -5.29 12.84
N LYS A 499 29.33 -6.13 12.27
CA LYS A 499 29.52 -6.30 10.83
C LYS A 499 29.10 -7.70 10.45
N ALA A 500 28.20 -7.85 9.49
CA ALA A 500 27.80 -9.14 8.93
C ALA A 500 28.19 -9.22 7.46
N SER A 501 28.92 -10.26 7.10
CA SER A 501 29.31 -10.56 5.70
C SER A 501 28.30 -11.52 5.05
N VAL A 502 27.76 -12.47 5.84
CA VAL A 502 26.74 -13.43 5.44
C VAL A 502 25.65 -13.47 6.53
N GLY A 503 24.41 -13.75 6.15
CA GLY A 503 23.30 -13.92 7.08
C GLY A 503 22.74 -12.63 7.68
N PHE A 504 23.01 -11.48 7.07
CA PHE A 504 22.62 -10.17 7.58
C PHE A 504 21.12 -10.04 7.82
N SER A 505 20.28 -10.56 6.93
CA SER A 505 18.82 -10.39 6.98
C SER A 505 18.09 -11.26 8.03
N ASN A 506 18.73 -12.34 8.52
CA ASN A 506 18.10 -13.31 9.41
C ASN A 506 18.80 -13.42 10.77
N SER A 507 19.41 -12.35 11.22
CA SER A 507 20.18 -12.30 12.45
C SER A 507 19.64 -11.28 13.44
N TYR A 508 19.74 -11.59 14.73
CA TYR A 508 19.12 -10.83 15.81
C TYR A 508 20.08 -10.68 16.99
N LEU A 509 20.02 -9.51 17.60
CA LEU A 509 20.63 -9.23 18.88
C LEU A 509 19.53 -9.34 19.94
N ASN A 510 19.74 -10.21 20.94
CA ASN A 510 18.73 -10.57 21.93
C ASN A 510 19.23 -10.24 23.34
N CYS A 511 18.38 -9.66 24.18
CA CYS A 511 18.63 -9.49 25.60
C CYS A 511 17.60 -10.27 26.41
N LYS A 512 18.05 -11.13 27.30
CA LYS A 512 17.22 -11.94 28.18
C LYS A 512 17.53 -11.64 29.64
N LEU A 513 16.54 -11.08 30.33
CA LEU A 513 16.57 -10.89 31.76
C LEU A 513 16.07 -12.18 32.46
N LYS A 514 16.81 -12.64 33.47
CA LYS A 514 16.47 -13.84 34.25
C LYS A 514 16.50 -13.52 35.74
N SER A 515 15.41 -13.77 36.45
CA SER A 515 15.29 -13.58 37.91
C SER A 515 14.37 -14.65 38.51
N SER A 516 14.86 -15.40 39.51
CA SER A 516 14.06 -16.33 40.33
C SER A 516 13.05 -17.19 39.51
N GLY A 517 13.50 -17.77 38.39
CA GLY A 517 12.67 -18.60 37.51
C GLY A 517 11.78 -17.82 36.51
N LYS A 518 11.72 -16.49 36.59
CA LYS A 518 11.03 -15.64 35.61
C LYS A 518 12.02 -15.16 34.56
N THR A 519 11.50 -14.95 33.34
CA THR A 519 12.30 -14.40 32.22
C THR A 519 11.54 -13.33 31.46
N LYS A 520 12.26 -12.30 31.01
CA LYS A 520 11.78 -11.32 30.04
C LYS A 520 12.84 -11.22 28.93
N GLU A 521 12.39 -11.26 27.67
CA GLU A 521 13.29 -11.26 26.54
C GLU A 521 12.84 -10.21 25.52
N ARG A 522 13.81 -9.48 24.95
CA ARG A 522 13.63 -8.57 23.81
C ARG A 522 14.70 -8.86 22.78
N LYS A 523 14.34 -8.72 21.51
CA LYS A 523 15.26 -8.91 20.40
C LYS A 523 15.09 -7.80 19.37
N ILE A 524 16.15 -7.44 18.72
CA ILE A 524 16.14 -6.55 17.56
C ILE A 524 16.83 -7.23 16.39
N ARG A 525 16.34 -6.95 15.16
CA ARG A 525 16.99 -7.37 13.92
C ARG A 525 18.24 -6.55 13.67
N ILE A 526 19.25 -7.14 13.05
CA ILE A 526 20.42 -6.37 12.58
C ILE A 526 20.21 -5.80 11.17
N PHE A 527 19.32 -6.38 10.37
CA PHE A 527 18.92 -5.82 9.08
C PHE A 527 17.78 -4.81 9.27
N ASN A 528 18.10 -3.53 9.20
CA ASN A 528 17.15 -2.42 9.29
C ASN A 528 17.49 -1.34 8.24
N PRO A 529 16.60 -0.36 8.00
CA PRO A 529 16.76 0.63 6.91
C PRO A 529 18.03 1.46 6.91
N ILE A 530 18.67 1.66 8.05
CA ILE A 530 19.92 2.44 8.16
C ILE A 530 21.16 1.58 8.20
N SER A 531 21.03 0.25 8.30
CA SER A 531 22.16 -0.66 8.36
C SER A 531 22.62 -1.08 6.95
N GLN A 532 23.95 -1.28 6.79
CA GLN A 532 24.59 -1.60 5.52
C GLN A 532 25.25 -2.98 5.59
N PRO A 533 24.94 -3.91 4.68
CA PRO A 533 25.62 -5.19 4.58
C PRO A 533 27.14 -5.01 4.41
N GLY A 534 27.92 -5.80 5.11
CA GLY A 534 29.38 -5.77 5.00
C GLY A 534 30.08 -4.57 5.66
N ALA A 535 29.35 -3.63 6.24
CA ALA A 535 29.88 -2.52 7.04
C ALA A 535 29.68 -2.77 8.55
N PHE A 536 30.43 -2.05 9.39
CA PHE A 536 30.13 -1.96 10.81
C PHE A 536 28.92 -1.04 11.04
N ASN A 537 27.89 -1.58 11.67
CA ASN A 537 26.66 -0.86 11.99
C ASN A 537 26.48 -0.81 13.51
N ASN A 538 25.99 0.34 14.00
CA ASN A 538 25.68 0.53 15.41
C ASN A 538 24.21 0.14 15.68
N TYR A 539 24.02 -0.58 16.78
CA TYR A 539 22.70 -1.02 17.28
C TYR A 539 22.54 -0.54 18.70
N ALA A 540 21.32 -0.15 19.06
CA ALA A 540 20.98 0.24 20.42
C ALA A 540 19.52 -0.07 20.72
N PHE A 541 19.19 -0.54 21.92
CA PHE A 541 17.82 -0.74 22.38
C PHE A 541 17.73 -0.78 23.88
N PHE A 542 16.53 -0.57 24.39
CA PHE A 542 16.21 -0.64 25.82
C PHE A 542 15.42 -1.89 26.14
N VAL A 543 15.59 -2.38 27.37
CA VAL A 543 14.76 -3.43 27.98
C VAL A 543 14.36 -2.95 29.37
N GLU A 544 13.07 -2.73 29.55
CA GLU A 544 12.52 -2.38 30.86
C GLU A 544 12.66 -3.53 31.84
N VAL A 545 13.20 -3.29 33.03
CA VAL A 545 13.35 -4.28 34.08
C VAL A 545 12.04 -4.36 34.89
N PRO A 546 11.34 -5.52 34.93
CA PRO A 546 10.13 -5.65 35.71
C PRO A 546 10.36 -5.39 37.20
N GLU A 547 9.41 -4.76 37.87
CA GLU A 547 9.47 -4.45 39.31
C GLU A 547 9.74 -5.70 40.16
N THR A 548 9.28 -6.89 39.71
CA THR A 548 9.46 -8.17 40.40
C THR A 548 10.87 -8.76 40.31
N PHE A 549 11.75 -8.19 39.48
CA PHE A 549 13.13 -8.66 39.28
C PHE A 549 14.04 -7.89 40.24
N LYS A 550 14.36 -8.50 41.39
CA LYS A 550 15.26 -7.93 42.41
C LYS A 550 16.71 -8.22 42.07
N ASP A 551 17.06 -9.52 42.09
CA ASP A 551 18.33 -10.03 41.56
C ASP A 551 18.07 -10.58 40.17
N PHE A 552 18.86 -10.17 39.21
CA PHE A 552 18.69 -10.66 37.84
C PHE A 552 20.00 -10.69 37.06
N ASN A 553 20.03 -11.54 36.05
CA ASN A 553 21.10 -11.53 35.02
C ASN A 553 20.49 -10.99 33.72
N ALA A 554 21.22 -10.10 33.07
CA ALA A 554 20.96 -9.66 31.69
C ALA A 554 21.94 -10.37 30.77
N ASP A 555 21.46 -11.39 30.07
CA ASP A 555 22.25 -12.16 29.10
C ASP A 555 22.02 -11.55 27.71
N LEU A 556 23.08 -11.05 27.09
CA LEU A 556 23.08 -10.64 25.69
C LEU A 556 23.58 -11.78 24.82
N TYR A 557 22.80 -12.18 23.83
CA TYR A 557 23.18 -13.22 22.90
C TYR A 557 22.81 -12.86 21.47
N PHE A 558 23.60 -13.37 20.55
CA PHE A 558 23.40 -13.17 19.12
C PHE A 558 22.86 -14.46 18.51
N THR A 559 21.82 -14.34 17.66
CA THR A 559 21.22 -15.47 16.95
C THR A 559 21.17 -15.21 15.46
N SER A 560 21.32 -16.26 14.67
CA SER A 560 21.03 -16.27 13.25
C SER A 560 20.32 -17.56 12.87
N ASP A 561 19.19 -17.44 12.17
CA ASP A 561 18.38 -18.58 11.76
C ASP A 561 18.98 -19.34 10.56
N ASN A 562 19.94 -18.71 9.87
CA ASN A 562 20.62 -19.25 8.70
C ASN A 562 22.15 -19.25 8.88
N GLU A 563 22.86 -19.41 7.77
CA GLU A 563 24.31 -19.27 7.77
C GLU A 563 24.69 -17.81 8.07
N PHE A 564 25.60 -17.62 9.03
CA PHE A 564 26.10 -16.30 9.44
C PHE A 564 27.63 -16.26 9.40
N GLU A 565 28.19 -15.13 9.01
CA GLU A 565 29.59 -14.79 9.12
C GLU A 565 29.72 -13.29 9.42
N GLY A 566 30.48 -12.94 10.45
CA GLY A 566 30.61 -11.54 10.82
C GLY A 566 31.51 -11.28 12.02
N ARG A 567 31.53 -10.01 12.46
CA ARG A 567 32.33 -9.51 13.59
C ARG A 567 31.50 -8.65 14.51
N ILE A 568 31.69 -8.79 15.81
CA ILE A 568 31.15 -7.89 16.83
C ILE A 568 32.34 -7.19 17.46
N SER A 569 32.43 -5.86 17.35
CA SER A 569 33.63 -5.10 17.74
C SER A 569 33.46 -4.35 19.05
N SER A 570 32.25 -4.04 19.48
CA SER A 570 32.00 -3.36 20.74
C SER A 570 30.63 -3.77 21.27
N ILE A 571 30.55 -4.04 22.57
CA ILE A 571 29.31 -4.36 23.26
C ILE A 571 29.30 -3.60 24.58
N ARG A 572 28.17 -2.97 24.91
CA ARG A 572 27.95 -2.32 26.19
C ARG A 572 26.55 -2.70 26.70
N ILE A 573 26.48 -3.14 27.93
CA ILE A 573 25.23 -3.39 28.65
C ILE A 573 25.26 -2.51 29.90
N SER A 574 24.36 -1.54 30.03
CA SER A 574 24.29 -0.60 31.15
C SER A 574 22.97 -0.78 31.89
N TYR A 575 23.02 -0.87 33.21
CA TYR A 575 21.87 -0.87 34.09
C TYR A 575 21.56 0.56 34.51
N LEU A 576 20.38 1.02 34.17
CA LEU A 576 19.92 2.38 34.40
C LEU A 576 18.79 2.38 35.44
N VAL A 577 18.87 3.30 36.39
CA VAL A 577 17.88 3.49 37.44
C VAL A 577 17.39 4.93 37.43
N GLY A 578 16.08 5.09 37.36
CA GLY A 578 15.42 6.40 37.38
C GLY A 578 15.41 7.05 38.75
N PRO A 579 15.01 8.32 38.82
CA PRO A 579 14.88 9.04 40.10
C PRO A 579 13.81 8.39 40.97
N LEU A 580 13.97 8.51 42.30
CA LEU A 580 13.07 7.97 43.34
C LEU A 580 11.66 8.57 43.28
#